data_792db67ca38958459cad03028bf24790
#
_entry.id   792db67ca38958459cad03028bf24790
#
_cell.length_a   1.000
_cell.length_b   1.000
_cell.length_c   1.000
_cell.angle_alpha   90.00
_cell.angle_beta   90.00
_cell.angle_gamma   90.00
#
_symmetry.space_group_name_H-M   'P 1'
#
loop_
_entity.id
_entity.type
_entity.pdbx_description
1 polymer ?
#
loop_
_entity_poly.entity_id
_entity_poly.type
_entity_poly.pdbx_seq_one_letter_code
_entity_poly.pdbx_strand_id
1 'polypeptide(L)'
;MGSPKKILKIYSLVILGLAVLTLTGIILELRSVEVNNAVLPDGAPEIVLDIAKGVIVVISLVFLLPQLYLGIKGLCVAENPDSSRGHIICSMVLFVLNLLALVAPIISIVTQDGDPGGVNFRSIVSTLASATVYYEYHKYAKKVYEEN
;
A
#
# COMPACT_ATOMS: atom_id res chain seq x y z
N MET A 1 -18.56 14.47 17.41
CA MET A 1 -17.54 13.48 16.99
C MET A 1 -18.26 12.21 16.52
N GLY A 2 -17.87 11.60 15.41
CA GLY A 2 -18.47 10.35 14.93
C GLY A 2 -18.10 9.19 15.85
N SER A 3 -18.98 8.19 16.00
CA SER A 3 -18.64 6.99 16.78
C SER A 3 -17.44 6.28 16.18
N PRO A 4 -16.54 5.65 16.99
CA PRO A 4 -15.36 4.92 16.49
C PRO A 4 -15.70 3.90 15.40
N LYS A 5 -16.85 3.23 15.51
CA LYS A 5 -17.36 2.30 14.49
C LYS A 5 -17.59 2.95 13.12
N LYS A 6 -18.19 4.16 13.10
CA LYS A 6 -18.40 4.89 11.83
C LYS A 6 -17.09 5.33 11.20
N ILE A 7 -16.15 5.81 12.01
CA ILE A 7 -14.85 6.25 11.55
C ILE A 7 -14.04 5.06 11.03
N LEU A 8 -14.07 3.92 11.73
CA LEU A 8 -13.43 2.69 11.27
C LEU A 8 -13.97 2.23 9.90
N LYS A 9 -15.30 2.30 9.68
CA LYS A 9 -15.91 2.00 8.37
C LYS A 9 -15.35 2.89 7.27
N ILE A 10 -15.20 4.21 7.54
CA ILE A 10 -14.65 5.15 6.55
C ILE A 10 -13.23 4.78 6.19
N TYR A 11 -12.34 4.55 7.17
CA TYR A 11 -10.96 4.14 6.90
C TYR A 11 -10.87 2.78 6.19
N SER A 12 -11.75 1.84 6.52
CA SER A 12 -11.84 0.56 5.83
C SER A 12 -12.18 0.72 4.35
N LEU A 13 -13.13 1.59 4.02
CA LEU A 13 -13.47 1.91 2.63
C LEU A 13 -12.33 2.65 1.90
N VAL A 14 -11.63 3.56 2.59
CA VAL A 14 -10.45 4.23 2.02
C VAL A 14 -9.36 3.21 1.72
N ILE A 15 -9.10 2.25 2.61
CA ILE A 15 -8.10 1.18 2.40
C ILE A 15 -8.50 0.29 1.22
N LEU A 16 -9.78 -0.06 1.06
CA LEU A 16 -10.26 -0.78 -0.12
C LEU A 16 -10.05 0.04 -1.40
N GLY A 17 -10.28 1.34 -1.37
CA GLY A 17 -9.95 2.24 -2.48
C GLY A 17 -8.46 2.24 -2.81
N LEU A 18 -7.58 2.27 -1.79
CA LEU A 18 -6.13 2.13 -1.98
C LEU A 18 -5.77 0.78 -2.61
N ALA A 19 -6.42 -0.31 -2.20
CA ALA A 19 -6.19 -1.64 -2.79
C ALA A 19 -6.55 -1.67 -4.29
N VAL A 20 -7.63 -1.01 -4.70
CA VAL A 20 -8.00 -0.86 -6.11
C VAL A 20 -6.94 -0.05 -6.88
N LEU A 21 -6.45 1.04 -6.30
CA LEU A 21 -5.37 1.85 -6.89
C LEU A 21 -4.07 1.03 -7.01
N THR A 22 -3.72 0.25 -5.99
CA THR A 22 -2.57 -0.66 -6.02
C THR A 22 -2.71 -1.67 -7.15
N LEU A 23 -3.89 -2.31 -7.29
CA LEU A 23 -4.15 -3.25 -8.37
C LEU A 23 -4.03 -2.60 -9.76
N THR A 24 -4.55 -1.39 -9.91
CA THR A 24 -4.43 -0.62 -11.16
C THR A 24 -2.95 -0.31 -11.46
N GLY A 25 -2.18 0.08 -10.44
CA GLY A 25 -0.73 0.31 -10.57
C GLY A 25 0.01 -0.94 -11.07
N ILE A 26 -0.28 -2.11 -10.49
CA ILE A 26 0.32 -3.39 -10.91
C ILE A 26 0.04 -3.65 -12.41
N ILE A 27 -1.20 -3.47 -12.85
CA ILE A 27 -1.58 -3.70 -14.24
C ILE A 27 -0.82 -2.76 -15.17
N LEU A 28 -0.67 -1.48 -14.78
CA LEU A 28 0.06 -0.49 -15.57
C LEU A 28 1.56 -0.79 -15.62
N GLU A 29 2.16 -1.20 -14.51
CA GLU A 29 3.58 -1.60 -14.45
C GLU A 29 3.85 -2.83 -15.32
N LEU A 30 3.00 -3.87 -15.25
CA LEU A 30 3.15 -5.05 -16.09
C LEU A 30 3.05 -4.70 -17.58
N ARG A 31 2.13 -3.80 -17.95
CA ARG A 31 2.05 -3.31 -19.33
C ARG A 31 3.28 -2.49 -19.74
N SER A 32 3.81 -1.65 -18.85
CA SER A 32 5.01 -0.85 -19.16
C SER A 32 6.23 -1.73 -19.39
N VAL A 33 6.36 -2.83 -18.65
CA VAL A 33 7.42 -3.82 -18.86
C VAL A 33 7.28 -4.51 -20.23
N GLU A 34 6.05 -4.78 -20.69
CA GLU A 34 5.82 -5.34 -22.03
C GLU A 34 6.17 -4.37 -23.16
N VAL A 35 5.84 -3.10 -23.00
CA VAL A 35 6.13 -2.06 -24.01
C VAL A 35 7.63 -1.75 -24.05
N ASN A 36 8.31 -1.69 -22.91
CA ASN A 36 9.75 -1.40 -22.82
C ASN A 36 10.63 -2.56 -23.30
N ASN A 37 10.08 -3.74 -23.57
CA ASN A 37 10.80 -4.84 -24.22
C ASN A 37 11.39 -4.49 -25.58
N ALA A 38 10.80 -3.52 -26.27
CA ALA A 38 11.35 -3.01 -27.52
C ALA A 38 12.65 -2.22 -27.33
N VAL A 39 13.08 -1.94 -26.07
CA VAL A 39 14.26 -1.14 -25.73
C VAL A 39 15.34 -1.97 -25.02
N LEU A 40 15.09 -3.26 -24.77
CA LEU A 40 16.14 -4.15 -24.24
C LEU A 40 17.26 -4.30 -25.29
N PRO A 41 18.54 -4.27 -24.86
CA PRO A 41 19.65 -4.54 -25.76
C PRO A 41 19.41 -5.86 -26.50
N ASP A 42 19.70 -5.89 -27.81
CA ASP A 42 19.64 -7.10 -28.63
C ASP A 42 20.37 -8.24 -27.93
N GLY A 43 19.62 -9.28 -27.52
CA GLY A 43 20.17 -10.47 -26.85
C GLY A 43 19.87 -10.63 -25.35
N ALA A 44 19.06 -9.76 -24.72
CA ALA A 44 18.58 -10.03 -23.38
C ALA A 44 17.65 -11.26 -23.38
N PRO A 45 17.93 -12.32 -22.58
CA PRO A 45 17.11 -13.52 -22.58
C PRO A 45 15.66 -13.19 -22.14
N GLU A 46 14.65 -13.75 -22.79
CA GLU A 46 13.23 -13.64 -22.39
C GLU A 46 13.02 -13.99 -20.90
N ILE A 47 13.84 -14.88 -20.37
CA ILE A 47 13.80 -15.30 -18.96
C ILE A 47 14.02 -14.13 -17.97
N VAL A 48 14.80 -13.10 -18.33
CA VAL A 48 15.02 -11.92 -17.47
C VAL A 48 13.75 -11.11 -17.32
N LEU A 49 12.97 -11.05 -18.37
CA LEU A 49 11.69 -10.36 -18.39
C LEU A 49 10.65 -11.07 -17.54
N ASP A 50 10.56 -12.39 -17.67
CA ASP A 50 9.61 -13.19 -16.89
C ASP A 50 9.95 -13.14 -15.40
N ILE A 51 11.23 -13.13 -15.06
CA ILE A 51 11.68 -12.92 -13.67
C ILE A 51 11.29 -11.54 -13.19
N ALA A 52 11.49 -10.48 -13.96
CA ALA A 52 11.12 -9.11 -13.58
C ALA A 52 9.60 -8.98 -13.35
N LYS A 53 8.79 -9.53 -14.24
CA LYS A 53 7.32 -9.58 -14.08
C LYS A 53 6.94 -10.35 -12.80
N GLY A 54 7.56 -11.51 -12.57
CA GLY A 54 7.32 -12.32 -11.38
C GLY A 54 7.63 -11.56 -10.08
N VAL A 55 8.75 -10.84 -10.03
CA VAL A 55 9.16 -10.03 -8.88
C VAL A 55 8.16 -8.90 -8.62
N ILE A 56 7.72 -8.17 -9.67
CA ILE A 56 6.70 -7.12 -9.55
C ILE A 56 5.41 -7.69 -8.95
N VAL A 57 4.93 -8.81 -9.47
CA VAL A 57 3.70 -9.45 -8.98
C VAL A 57 3.84 -9.85 -7.51
N VAL A 58 4.93 -10.50 -7.12
CA VAL A 58 5.14 -10.96 -5.73
C VAL A 58 5.20 -9.78 -4.77
N ILE A 59 5.98 -8.74 -5.07
CA ILE A 59 6.08 -7.55 -4.23
C ILE A 59 4.72 -6.88 -4.09
N SER A 60 3.99 -6.75 -5.19
CA SER A 60 2.68 -6.11 -5.21
C SER A 60 1.65 -6.87 -4.39
N LEU A 61 1.66 -8.21 -4.42
CA LEU A 61 0.77 -9.05 -3.60
C LEU A 61 1.04 -8.90 -2.10
N VAL A 62 2.30 -8.69 -1.70
CA VAL A 62 2.67 -8.43 -0.30
C VAL A 62 1.98 -7.19 0.27
N PHE A 63 1.68 -6.19 -0.57
CA PHE A 63 0.94 -4.99 -0.16
C PHE A 63 -0.57 -5.14 -0.39
N LEU A 64 -1.00 -5.71 -1.52
CA LEU A 64 -2.40 -5.81 -1.90
C LEU A 64 -3.21 -6.70 -0.95
N LEU A 65 -2.69 -7.90 -0.61
CA LEU A 65 -3.42 -8.85 0.23
C LEU A 65 -3.70 -8.29 1.65
N PRO A 66 -2.73 -7.70 2.37
CA PRO A 66 -3.01 -7.04 3.64
C PRO A 66 -3.98 -5.87 3.53
N GLN A 67 -3.95 -5.07 2.45
CA GLN A 67 -4.91 -3.98 2.23
C GLN A 67 -6.34 -4.51 2.10
N LEU A 68 -6.55 -5.55 1.29
CA LEU A 68 -7.86 -6.20 1.15
C LEU A 68 -8.33 -6.79 2.48
N TYR A 69 -7.43 -7.48 3.20
CA TYR A 69 -7.74 -8.02 4.51
C TYR A 69 -8.17 -6.93 5.50
N LEU A 70 -7.43 -5.82 5.61
CA LEU A 70 -7.78 -4.71 6.49
C LEU A 70 -9.11 -4.07 6.12
N GLY A 71 -9.32 -3.80 4.83
CA GLY A 71 -10.55 -3.18 4.37
C GLY A 71 -11.79 -4.02 4.70
N ILE A 72 -11.77 -5.30 4.36
CA ILE A 72 -12.89 -6.23 4.61
C ILE A 72 -13.07 -6.45 6.11
N LYS A 73 -11.98 -6.77 6.82
CA LYS A 73 -12.04 -7.06 8.26
C LYS A 73 -12.49 -5.86 9.08
N GLY A 74 -12.04 -4.65 8.73
CA GLY A 74 -12.45 -3.44 9.41
C GLY A 74 -13.94 -3.13 9.24
N LEU A 75 -14.54 -3.43 8.09
CA LEU A 75 -16.00 -3.35 7.90
C LEU A 75 -16.73 -4.36 8.80
N CYS A 76 -16.26 -5.61 8.83
CA CYS A 76 -16.84 -6.66 9.68
C CYS A 76 -16.75 -6.29 11.18
N VAL A 77 -15.60 -5.80 11.65
CA VAL A 77 -15.38 -5.40 13.06
C VAL A 77 -16.24 -4.20 13.45
N ALA A 78 -16.44 -3.27 12.55
CA ALA A 78 -17.30 -2.12 12.81
C ALA A 78 -18.77 -2.52 13.03
N GLU A 79 -19.19 -3.67 12.48
CA GLU A 79 -20.53 -4.25 12.67
C GLU A 79 -20.59 -5.23 13.85
N ASN A 80 -19.56 -6.09 13.96
CA ASN A 80 -19.46 -7.10 15.02
C ASN A 80 -18.04 -7.10 15.61
N PRO A 81 -17.81 -6.44 16.77
CA PRO A 81 -16.49 -6.30 17.39
C PRO A 81 -15.91 -7.57 18.00
N ASP A 82 -16.65 -8.67 18.14
CA ASP A 82 -16.18 -9.92 18.72
C ASP A 82 -15.17 -10.68 17.83
N SER A 83 -14.76 -10.09 16.73
CA SER A 83 -13.85 -10.71 15.79
C SER A 83 -12.38 -10.57 16.20
N SER A 84 -11.54 -11.48 15.66
CA SER A 84 -10.07 -11.53 15.89
C SER A 84 -9.37 -10.18 15.70
N ARG A 85 -8.43 -9.85 16.60
CA ARG A 85 -7.64 -8.60 16.62
C ARG A 85 -6.46 -8.57 15.62
N GLY A 86 -6.29 -9.60 14.80
CA GLY A 86 -5.16 -9.71 13.87
C GLY A 86 -5.02 -8.53 12.90
N HIS A 87 -6.13 -7.90 12.51
CA HIS A 87 -6.14 -6.72 11.64
C HIS A 87 -5.47 -5.48 12.29
N ILE A 88 -5.48 -5.36 13.62
CA ILE A 88 -4.81 -4.28 14.35
C ILE A 88 -3.28 -4.41 14.17
N ILE A 89 -2.76 -5.64 14.28
CA ILE A 89 -1.33 -5.93 14.06
C ILE A 89 -0.97 -5.69 12.59
N CYS A 90 -1.80 -6.19 11.67
CA CYS A 90 -1.60 -6.03 10.24
C CYS A 90 -1.54 -4.54 9.83
N SER A 91 -2.41 -3.68 10.38
CA SER A 91 -2.39 -2.24 10.11
C SER A 91 -1.09 -1.57 10.58
N MET A 92 -0.58 -1.99 11.74
CA MET A 92 0.69 -1.47 12.25
C MET A 92 1.88 -1.93 11.41
N VAL A 93 1.88 -3.17 10.94
CA VAL A 93 2.90 -3.68 10.01
C VAL A 93 2.90 -2.87 8.71
N LEU A 94 1.73 -2.64 8.09
CA LEU A 94 1.64 -1.82 6.88
C LEU A 94 2.06 -0.37 7.12
N PHE A 95 1.74 0.21 8.27
CA PHE A 95 2.22 1.54 8.65
C PHE A 95 3.75 1.60 8.67
N VAL A 96 4.40 0.66 9.36
CA VAL A 96 5.87 0.58 9.43
C VAL A 96 6.49 0.35 8.06
N LEU A 97 5.93 -0.56 7.24
CA LEU A 97 6.41 -0.81 5.88
C LEU A 97 6.33 0.44 4.99
N ASN A 98 5.25 1.23 5.12
CA ASN A 98 5.13 2.50 4.39
C ASN A 98 6.17 3.52 4.88
N LEU A 99 6.47 3.60 6.19
CA LEU A 99 7.55 4.46 6.68
C LEU A 99 8.93 4.04 6.14
N LEU A 100 9.20 2.74 6.09
CA LEU A 100 10.45 2.22 5.51
C LEU A 100 10.53 2.52 4.01
N ALA A 101 9.42 2.46 3.28
CA ALA A 101 9.38 2.79 1.86
C ALA A 101 9.71 4.26 1.55
N LEU A 102 9.66 5.17 2.54
CA LEU A 102 10.08 6.56 2.38
C LEU A 102 11.60 6.73 2.26
N VAL A 103 12.37 5.75 2.74
CA VAL A 103 13.84 5.85 2.78
C VAL A 103 14.43 6.00 1.37
N ALA A 104 13.97 5.20 0.41
CA ALA A 104 14.49 5.21 -0.95
C ALA A 104 14.26 6.56 -1.69
N PRO A 105 13.05 7.14 -1.74
CA PRO A 105 12.84 8.43 -2.39
C PRO A 105 13.53 9.59 -1.66
N ILE A 106 13.66 9.54 -0.32
CA ILE A 106 14.41 10.55 0.43
C ILE A 106 15.89 10.50 0.08
N ILE A 107 16.50 9.31 0.07
CA ILE A 107 17.90 9.14 -0.34
C ILE A 107 18.09 9.64 -1.77
N SER A 108 17.18 9.31 -2.69
CA SER A 108 17.25 9.74 -4.09
C SER A 108 17.26 11.26 -4.23
N ILE A 109 16.43 11.98 -3.47
CA ILE A 109 16.44 13.45 -3.49
C ILE A 109 17.75 14.04 -2.96
N VAL A 110 18.32 13.43 -1.92
CA VAL A 110 19.55 13.92 -1.27
C VAL A 110 20.78 13.63 -2.12
N THR A 111 20.82 12.51 -2.83
CA THR A 111 22.01 12.05 -3.59
C THR A 111 22.02 12.49 -5.05
N GLN A 112 20.87 12.76 -5.63
CA GLN A 112 20.74 13.27 -7.00
C GLN A 112 20.41 14.76 -6.90
N ASP A 113 21.19 15.64 -7.51
CA ASP A 113 21.03 17.11 -7.47
C ASP A 113 19.64 17.62 -7.87
N GLY A 114 18.62 17.26 -7.10
CA GLY A 114 17.23 17.63 -7.26
C GLY A 114 16.30 16.44 -7.57
N ASP A 115 15.02 16.76 -7.73
CA ASP A 115 13.94 15.81 -8.08
C ASP A 115 13.39 16.15 -9.49
N PRO A 116 14.06 15.69 -10.57
CA PRO A 116 13.66 16.01 -11.94
C PRO A 116 12.25 15.45 -12.22
N GLY A 117 11.27 16.35 -12.37
CA GLY A 117 9.87 16.02 -12.63
C GLY A 117 9.01 15.79 -11.39
N GLY A 118 9.53 15.97 -10.17
CA GLY A 118 8.77 15.84 -8.91
C GLY A 118 8.29 14.41 -8.61
N VAL A 119 8.92 13.38 -9.19
CA VAL A 119 8.52 11.98 -9.05
C VAL A 119 8.74 11.50 -7.62
N ASN A 120 9.90 11.78 -7.04
CA ASN A 120 10.24 11.39 -5.68
C ASN A 120 9.37 12.13 -4.65
N PHE A 121 9.12 13.42 -4.86
CA PHE A 121 8.23 14.19 -4.00
C PHE A 121 6.80 13.65 -4.00
N ARG A 122 6.24 13.31 -5.17
CA ARG A 122 4.92 12.69 -5.28
C ARG A 122 4.87 11.33 -4.57
N SER A 123 5.92 10.53 -4.70
CA SER A 123 6.06 9.25 -4.01
C SER A 123 6.06 9.44 -2.48
N ILE A 124 6.80 10.41 -1.96
CA ILE A 124 6.82 10.74 -0.53
C ILE A 124 5.43 11.13 -0.05
N VAL A 125 4.75 12.05 -0.73
CA VAL A 125 3.41 12.52 -0.33
C VAL A 125 2.39 11.37 -0.34
N SER A 126 2.38 10.53 -1.37
CA SER A 126 1.45 9.40 -1.45
C SER A 126 1.72 8.34 -0.38
N THR A 127 2.99 8.07 -0.09
CA THR A 127 3.38 7.11 0.94
C THR A 127 3.05 7.62 2.35
N LEU A 128 3.26 8.91 2.63
CA LEU A 128 2.84 9.53 3.89
C LEU A 128 1.33 9.52 4.06
N ALA A 129 0.56 9.81 3.00
CA ALA A 129 -0.89 9.74 3.04
C ALA A 129 -1.37 8.31 3.37
N SER A 130 -0.80 7.29 2.73
CA SER A 130 -1.11 5.88 3.00
C SER A 130 -0.73 5.49 4.43
N ALA A 131 0.45 5.87 4.90
CA ALA A 131 0.89 5.62 6.28
C ALA A 131 -0.09 6.24 7.29
N THR A 132 -0.54 7.47 7.07
CA THR A 132 -1.53 8.14 7.93
C THR A 132 -2.85 7.37 7.97
N VAL A 133 -3.32 6.86 6.84
CA VAL A 133 -4.55 6.05 6.77
C VAL A 133 -4.41 4.78 7.62
N TYR A 134 -3.28 4.05 7.54
CA TYR A 134 -3.06 2.83 8.33
C TYR A 134 -2.94 3.13 9.82
N TYR A 135 -2.28 4.23 10.19
CA TYR A 135 -2.18 4.66 11.58
C TYR A 135 -3.54 5.02 12.18
N GLU A 136 -4.34 5.83 11.49
CA GLU A 136 -5.68 6.20 11.95
C GLU A 136 -6.62 4.97 11.99
N TYR A 137 -6.54 4.08 11.00
CA TYR A 137 -7.25 2.80 11.05
C TYR A 137 -6.89 2.02 12.32
N HIS A 138 -5.58 1.85 12.61
CA HIS A 138 -5.08 1.17 13.82
C HIS A 138 -5.69 1.76 15.09
N LYS A 139 -5.63 3.07 15.23
CA LYS A 139 -6.14 3.82 16.37
C LYS A 139 -7.65 3.61 16.58
N TYR A 140 -8.45 3.70 15.51
CA TYR A 140 -9.89 3.53 15.62
C TYR A 140 -10.31 2.06 15.74
N ALA A 141 -9.61 1.13 15.13
CA ALA A 141 -9.81 -0.28 15.34
C ALA A 141 -9.61 -0.64 16.82
N LYS A 142 -8.53 -0.15 17.45
CA LYS A 142 -8.27 -0.35 18.89
C LYS A 142 -9.39 0.22 19.76
N LYS A 143 -9.86 1.44 19.48
CA LYS A 143 -10.96 2.07 20.23
C LYS A 143 -12.27 1.30 20.16
N VAL A 144 -12.59 0.69 19.01
CA VAL A 144 -13.81 -0.14 18.88
C VAL A 144 -13.81 -1.32 19.83
N TYR A 145 -12.63 -1.90 20.14
CA TYR A 145 -12.50 -2.99 21.11
C TYR A 145 -12.46 -2.50 22.56
N GLU A 146 -12.06 -1.25 22.82
CA GLU A 146 -12.02 -0.68 24.17
C GLU A 146 -13.41 -0.20 24.64
N GLU A 147 -14.32 0.12 23.70
CA GLU A 147 -15.66 0.61 23.97
C GLU A 147 -16.75 -0.49 24.05
N ASN A 148 -16.39 -1.76 23.79
CA ASN A 148 -17.27 -2.93 23.91
C ASN A 148 -16.80 -3.87 24.99
#